data_ecd5dfdcf787d017bafbf7d4fc2daaf5
#
_entry.id   ecd5dfdcf787d017bafbf7d4fc2daaf5
#
_cell.length_a   1.000
_cell.length_b   1.000
_cell.length_c   1.000
_cell.angle_alpha   90.00
_cell.angle_beta   90.00
_cell.angle_gamma   90.00
#
_symmetry.space_group_name_H-M   'P 1'
#
loop_
_entity.id
_entity.type
_entity.pdbx_description
1 polymer ?
#
loop_
_entity_poly.entity_id
_entity_poly.type
_entity_poly.pdbx_seq_one_letter_code
_entity_poly.pdbx_strand_id
1 'polypeptide(L)'
;MRKRRLSAKEKEVLAEKISDILKAKEYILFAYIFGSFVSEDGFKDIDIGVFISGVESKFPLKLELKLEGEIEDAIHIPVDIRIINNGPSSFIYNVLKGGIVIVDNNKSLRSDFEGLVYKKYFDFQHLRNEYLREIINAPL
;
A
#
# COMPACT_ATOMS: atom_id res chain seq x y z
N MET A 1 -5.43 -17.00 14.94
CA MET A 1 -6.55 -16.14 14.55
C MET A 1 -7.24 -16.66 13.33
N ARG A 2 -8.56 -16.74 13.37
CA ARG A 2 -9.32 -17.18 12.22
C ARG A 2 -9.34 -16.13 11.12
N LYS A 3 -9.25 -16.58 9.86
CA LYS A 3 -9.44 -15.68 8.73
C LYS A 3 -10.92 -15.34 8.58
N ARG A 4 -11.17 -14.07 8.25
CA ARG A 4 -12.50 -13.60 7.90
C ARG A 4 -12.78 -13.90 6.44
N ARG A 5 -14.04 -14.20 6.14
CA ARG A 5 -14.49 -14.41 4.76
C ARG A 5 -15.70 -13.55 4.51
N LEU A 6 -15.60 -12.66 3.56
CA LEU A 6 -16.66 -11.74 3.20
C LEU A 6 -16.96 -11.87 1.71
N SER A 7 -18.20 -11.59 1.34
CA SER A 7 -18.58 -11.53 -0.06
C SER A 7 -17.91 -10.33 -0.74
N ALA A 8 -17.88 -10.35 -2.07
CA ALA A 8 -17.35 -9.24 -2.84
C ALA A 8 -18.08 -7.92 -2.50
N LYS A 9 -19.39 -7.99 -2.31
CA LYS A 9 -20.19 -6.81 -1.95
C LYS A 9 -19.89 -6.29 -0.56
N GLU A 10 -19.68 -7.18 0.41
CA GLU A 10 -19.30 -6.80 1.76
C GLU A 10 -17.92 -6.15 1.77
N LYS A 11 -16.98 -6.67 1.00
CA LYS A 11 -15.65 -6.06 0.84
C LYS A 11 -15.74 -4.67 0.20
N GLU A 12 -16.60 -4.50 -0.79
CA GLU A 12 -16.83 -3.20 -1.43
C GLU A 12 -17.36 -2.17 -0.44
N VAL A 13 -18.31 -2.55 0.41
CA VAL A 13 -18.86 -1.66 1.45
C VAL A 13 -17.77 -1.24 2.43
N LEU A 14 -16.93 -2.18 2.86
CA LEU A 14 -15.80 -1.87 3.75
C LEU A 14 -14.81 -0.93 3.08
N ALA A 15 -14.46 -1.19 1.83
CA ALA A 15 -13.53 -0.33 1.08
C ALA A 15 -14.07 1.09 0.97
N GLU A 16 -15.38 1.24 0.75
CA GLU A 16 -16.02 2.55 0.71
C GLU A 16 -15.93 3.29 2.04
N LYS A 17 -16.20 2.59 3.15
CA LYS A 17 -16.08 3.19 4.49
C LYS A 17 -14.65 3.66 4.76
N ILE A 18 -13.67 2.85 4.44
CA ILE A 18 -12.26 3.18 4.59
C ILE A 18 -11.90 4.39 3.72
N SER A 19 -12.36 4.37 2.47
CA SER A 19 -12.15 5.49 1.55
C SER A 19 -12.72 6.80 2.10
N ASP A 20 -13.94 6.75 2.63
CA ASP A 20 -14.61 7.95 3.18
C ASP A 20 -13.83 8.53 4.36
N ILE A 21 -13.30 7.69 5.23
CA ILE A 21 -12.48 8.14 6.37
C ILE A 21 -11.20 8.79 5.89
N LEU A 22 -10.50 8.14 4.97
CA LEU A 22 -9.19 8.60 4.52
C LEU A 22 -9.27 9.84 3.64
N LYS A 23 -10.22 9.90 2.72
CA LYS A 23 -10.34 11.04 1.81
C LYS A 23 -10.76 12.33 2.48
N ALA A 24 -11.33 12.25 3.68
CA ALA A 24 -11.67 13.42 4.47
C ALA A 24 -10.43 14.11 5.05
N LYS A 25 -9.27 13.46 5.02
CA LYS A 25 -8.03 14.02 5.52
C LYS A 25 -7.25 14.64 4.36
N GLU A 26 -7.06 15.96 4.42
CA GLU A 26 -6.41 16.72 3.33
C GLU A 26 -4.99 16.26 3.07
N TYR A 27 -4.29 15.77 4.09
CA TYR A 27 -2.90 15.33 3.93
C TYR A 27 -2.76 13.97 3.24
N ILE A 28 -3.83 13.22 3.08
CA ILE A 28 -3.79 11.95 2.33
C ILE A 28 -4.08 12.25 0.86
N LEU A 29 -3.05 12.12 0.03
CA LEU A 29 -3.13 12.48 -1.38
C LEU A 29 -3.66 11.33 -2.24
N PHE A 30 -3.29 10.11 -1.90
CA PHE A 30 -3.87 8.91 -2.49
C PHE A 30 -3.59 7.72 -1.58
N ALA A 31 -4.35 6.64 -1.77
CA ALA A 31 -4.23 5.44 -0.96
C ALA A 31 -4.69 4.19 -1.70
N TYR A 32 -4.14 3.05 -1.27
CA TYR A 32 -4.42 1.73 -1.84
C TYR A 32 -4.83 0.77 -0.74
N ILE A 33 -5.76 -0.15 -1.05
CA ILE A 33 -5.92 -1.39 -0.28
C ILE A 33 -5.18 -2.48 -1.05
N PHE A 34 -4.40 -3.29 -0.34
CA PHE A 34 -3.63 -4.37 -0.95
C PHE A 34 -3.63 -5.60 -0.06
N GLY A 35 -2.88 -6.63 -0.44
CA GLY A 35 -2.73 -7.84 0.35
C GLY A 35 -3.90 -8.79 0.27
N SER A 36 -4.05 -9.65 1.28
CA SER A 36 -5.00 -10.76 1.26
C SER A 36 -6.47 -10.34 1.16
N PHE A 37 -6.82 -9.17 1.71
CA PHE A 37 -8.19 -8.65 1.58
C PHE A 37 -8.61 -8.51 0.11
N VAL A 38 -7.67 -8.13 -0.76
CA VAL A 38 -7.93 -7.95 -2.19
C VAL A 38 -7.78 -9.24 -2.97
N SER A 39 -6.72 -10.01 -2.70
CA SER A 39 -6.29 -11.12 -3.55
C SER A 39 -6.78 -12.50 -3.12
N GLU A 40 -7.28 -12.65 -1.89
CA GLU A 40 -7.66 -13.95 -1.36
C GLU A 40 -9.08 -13.93 -0.79
N ASP A 41 -9.68 -15.13 -0.67
CA ASP A 41 -11.02 -15.25 -0.07
C ASP A 41 -10.99 -14.95 1.42
N GLY A 42 -9.94 -15.38 2.12
CA GLY A 42 -9.81 -15.18 3.55
C GLY A 42 -8.71 -14.21 3.90
N PHE A 43 -8.95 -13.34 4.90
CA PHE A 43 -7.98 -12.37 5.38
C PHE A 43 -8.07 -12.20 6.88
N LYS A 44 -6.99 -11.76 7.51
CA LYS A 44 -6.94 -11.46 8.96
C LYS A 44 -7.05 -9.97 9.22
N ASP A 45 -6.36 -9.18 8.43
CA ASP A 45 -6.35 -7.73 8.53
C ASP A 45 -6.46 -7.12 7.14
N ILE A 46 -6.69 -5.83 7.10
CA ILE A 46 -6.78 -5.08 5.85
C ILE A 46 -5.52 -4.22 5.73
N ASP A 47 -4.75 -4.46 4.68
CA ASP A 47 -3.51 -3.72 4.42
C ASP A 47 -3.80 -2.49 3.58
N ILE A 48 -3.35 -1.33 4.07
CA ILE A 48 -3.59 -0.04 3.42
C ILE A 48 -2.27 0.70 3.28
N GLY A 49 -1.99 1.18 2.07
CA GLY A 49 -0.85 2.04 1.80
C GLY A 49 -1.34 3.46 1.56
N VAL A 50 -0.77 4.44 2.26
CA VAL A 50 -1.16 5.84 2.13
C VAL A 50 0.02 6.69 1.70
N PHE A 51 -0.21 7.54 0.70
CA PHE A 51 0.75 8.57 0.32
C PHE A 51 0.29 9.90 0.92
N ILE A 52 1.13 10.52 1.73
CA ILE A 52 0.77 11.70 2.48
C ILE A 52 1.60 12.90 2.07
N SER A 53 1.12 14.10 2.38
CA SER A 53 1.91 15.32 2.17
C SER A 53 3.14 15.30 3.07
N GLY A 54 4.23 15.93 2.61
CA GLY A 54 5.53 15.89 3.30
C GLY A 54 5.50 16.41 4.74
N VAL A 55 4.57 17.28 5.04
CA VAL A 55 4.43 17.88 6.40
C VAL A 55 4.05 16.80 7.40
N GLU A 56 3.19 15.86 7.02
CA GLU A 56 2.68 14.81 7.91
C GLU A 56 3.65 13.64 8.06
N SER A 57 4.70 13.55 7.25
CA SER A 57 5.65 12.44 7.30
C SER A 57 6.67 12.51 8.43
N LYS A 58 6.61 13.57 9.26
CA LYS A 58 7.56 13.81 10.35
C LYS A 58 7.57 12.70 11.41
N PHE A 59 6.39 12.13 11.71
CA PHE A 59 6.23 11.05 12.69
C PHE A 59 5.41 9.93 12.08
N PRO A 60 5.98 9.17 11.14
CA PRO A 60 5.22 8.20 10.35
C PRO A 60 4.55 7.11 11.18
N LEU A 61 5.24 6.53 12.15
CA LEU A 61 4.66 5.46 12.97
C LEU A 61 3.47 5.96 13.78
N LYS A 62 3.60 7.13 14.38
CA LYS A 62 2.52 7.73 15.17
C LYS A 62 1.28 7.97 14.32
N LEU A 63 1.46 8.47 13.11
CA LEU A 63 0.37 8.73 12.18
C LEU A 63 -0.27 7.41 11.71
N GLU A 64 0.54 6.41 11.39
CA GLU A 64 0.04 5.09 11.01
C GLU A 64 -0.86 4.51 12.09
N LEU A 65 -0.40 4.51 13.34
CA LEU A 65 -1.17 3.99 14.47
C LEU A 65 -2.47 4.77 14.71
N LYS A 66 -2.42 6.09 14.56
CA LYS A 66 -3.62 6.92 14.71
C LYS A 66 -4.67 6.59 13.65
N LEU A 67 -4.25 6.46 12.41
CA LEU A 67 -5.15 6.12 11.30
C LEU A 67 -5.74 4.72 11.48
N GLU A 68 -4.91 3.75 11.89
CA GLU A 68 -5.37 2.40 12.19
C GLU A 68 -6.48 2.42 13.23
N GLY A 69 -6.27 3.14 14.33
CA GLY A 69 -7.26 3.25 15.39
C GLY A 69 -8.58 3.85 14.92
N GLU A 70 -8.52 4.90 14.11
CA GLU A 70 -9.74 5.53 13.58
C GLU A 70 -10.54 4.58 12.69
N ILE A 71 -9.85 3.85 11.83
CA ILE A 71 -10.52 2.93 10.91
C ILE A 71 -11.05 1.71 11.68
N GLU A 72 -10.25 1.13 12.56
CA GLU A 72 -10.66 -0.02 13.36
C GLU A 72 -11.88 0.29 14.23
N ASP A 73 -11.96 1.50 14.79
CA ASP A 73 -13.12 1.95 15.56
C ASP A 73 -14.39 1.99 14.69
N ALA A 74 -14.25 2.29 13.42
CA ALA A 74 -15.39 2.41 12.50
C ALA A 74 -15.84 1.07 11.92
N ILE A 75 -14.91 0.16 11.61
CA ILE A 75 -15.23 -1.08 10.90
C ILE A 75 -15.08 -2.35 11.75
N HIS A 76 -14.44 -2.26 12.91
CA HIS A 76 -14.20 -3.37 13.85
C HIS A 76 -13.44 -4.55 13.24
N ILE A 77 -12.52 -4.24 12.34
CA ILE A 77 -11.61 -5.21 11.71
C ILE A 77 -10.20 -4.65 11.82
N PRO A 78 -9.19 -5.47 12.18
CA PRO A 78 -7.82 -4.99 12.25
C PRO A 78 -7.33 -4.45 10.91
N VAL A 79 -6.62 -3.33 10.94
CA VAL A 79 -6.02 -2.69 9.76
C VAL A 79 -4.54 -2.50 10.00
N ASP A 80 -3.75 -2.66 8.94
CA ASP A 80 -2.32 -2.36 8.93
C ASP A 80 -2.09 -1.23 7.93
N ILE A 81 -1.77 -0.04 8.44
CA ILE A 81 -1.52 1.12 7.58
C ILE A 81 -0.03 1.37 7.47
N ARG A 82 0.41 1.54 6.23
CA ARG A 82 1.80 1.89 5.89
C ARG A 82 1.84 3.15 5.07
N ILE A 83 2.70 4.08 5.47
CA ILE A 83 3.01 5.25 4.64
C ILE A 83 3.96 4.80 3.54
N ILE A 84 3.59 5.07 2.28
CA ILE A 84 4.34 4.56 1.13
C ILE A 84 5.19 5.62 0.44
N ASN A 85 5.30 6.81 1.01
CA ASN A 85 6.11 7.89 0.42
C ASN A 85 7.54 7.45 0.19
N ASN A 86 8.13 6.79 1.19
CA ASN A 86 9.52 6.35 1.17
C ASN A 86 9.58 4.94 1.76
N GLY A 87 9.77 3.96 0.94
CA GLY A 87 9.88 2.60 1.42
C GLY A 87 10.71 1.77 0.45
N PRO A 88 11.01 0.51 0.80
CA PRO A 88 11.71 -0.38 -0.12
C PRO A 88 10.92 -0.52 -1.42
N SER A 89 11.62 -0.38 -2.56
CA SER A 89 10.97 -0.42 -3.89
C SER A 89 10.19 -1.71 -4.13
N SER A 90 10.70 -2.84 -3.64
CA SER A 90 10.01 -4.13 -3.78
C SER A 90 8.67 -4.16 -3.03
N PHE A 91 8.65 -3.59 -1.82
CA PHE A 91 7.40 -3.52 -1.04
C PHE A 91 6.37 -2.63 -1.74
N ILE A 92 6.78 -1.43 -2.14
CA ILE A 92 5.87 -0.48 -2.79
C ILE A 92 5.39 -1.02 -4.14
N TYR A 93 6.27 -1.66 -4.89
CA TYR A 93 5.90 -2.33 -6.14
C TYR A 93 4.77 -3.35 -5.90
N ASN A 94 4.87 -4.15 -4.86
CA ASN A 94 3.84 -5.13 -4.53
C ASN A 94 2.52 -4.48 -4.14
N VAL A 95 2.57 -3.35 -3.44
CA VAL A 95 1.35 -2.56 -3.14
C VAL A 95 0.66 -2.14 -4.42
N LEU A 96 1.42 -1.58 -5.37
CA LEU A 96 0.86 -1.08 -6.63
C LEU A 96 0.35 -2.20 -7.53
N LYS A 97 1.10 -3.29 -7.61
CA LYS A 97 0.79 -4.40 -8.52
C LYS A 97 -0.54 -5.08 -8.18
N GLY A 98 -0.78 -5.32 -6.89
CA GLY A 98 -1.98 -6.03 -6.46
C GLY A 98 -3.03 -5.15 -5.82
N GLY A 99 -2.72 -3.87 -5.60
CA GLY A 99 -3.58 -2.98 -4.85
C GLY A 99 -4.69 -2.33 -5.67
N ILE A 100 -5.68 -1.86 -4.94
CA ILE A 100 -6.80 -1.10 -5.50
C ILE A 100 -6.72 0.32 -4.95
N VAL A 101 -6.79 1.32 -5.83
CA VAL A 101 -6.83 2.73 -5.43
C VAL A 101 -8.16 3.02 -4.75
N ILE A 102 -8.12 3.49 -3.50
CA ILE A 102 -9.32 3.85 -2.75
C ILE A 102 -9.43 5.34 -2.47
N VAL A 103 -8.34 6.09 -2.56
CA VAL A 103 -8.32 7.55 -2.46
C VAL A 103 -7.44 8.08 -3.57
N ASP A 104 -7.92 9.08 -4.30
CA ASP A 104 -7.20 9.64 -5.45
C ASP A 104 -7.44 11.16 -5.51
N ASN A 105 -6.88 11.87 -4.54
CA ASN A 105 -7.03 13.32 -4.44
C ASN A 105 -6.01 14.10 -5.30
N ASN A 106 -5.03 13.41 -5.88
CA ASN A 106 -4.05 14.01 -6.77
C ASN A 106 -3.59 12.98 -7.80
N LYS A 107 -4.36 12.89 -8.88
CA LYS A 107 -4.13 11.89 -9.93
C LYS A 107 -2.79 12.04 -10.63
N SER A 108 -2.36 13.27 -10.87
CA SER A 108 -1.08 13.54 -11.51
C SER A 108 0.09 13.06 -10.65
N LEU A 109 0.06 13.38 -9.37
CA LEU A 109 1.09 12.95 -8.42
C LEU A 109 1.10 11.43 -8.28
N ARG A 110 -0.09 10.80 -8.20
CA ARG A 110 -0.18 9.34 -8.12
C ARG A 110 0.43 8.68 -9.36
N SER A 111 0.10 9.19 -10.54
CA SER A 111 0.64 8.66 -11.80
C SER A 111 2.17 8.76 -11.84
N ASP A 112 2.71 9.91 -11.45
CA ASP A 112 4.16 10.12 -11.40
C ASP A 112 4.83 9.19 -10.39
N PHE A 113 4.22 9.02 -9.22
CA PHE A 113 4.72 8.13 -8.17
C PHE A 113 4.75 6.69 -8.66
N GLU A 114 3.66 6.22 -9.26
CA GLU A 114 3.57 4.85 -9.79
C GLU A 114 4.64 4.60 -10.85
N GLY A 115 4.79 5.54 -11.78
CA GLY A 115 5.81 5.44 -12.82
C GLY A 115 7.22 5.35 -12.26
N LEU A 116 7.52 6.17 -11.25
CA LEU A 116 8.83 6.16 -10.61
C LEU A 116 9.10 4.85 -9.86
N VAL A 117 8.09 4.32 -9.16
CA VAL A 117 8.21 3.05 -8.44
C VAL A 117 8.49 1.90 -9.41
N TYR A 118 7.73 1.82 -10.50
CA TYR A 118 7.95 0.78 -11.51
C TYR A 118 9.34 0.88 -12.12
N LYS A 119 9.77 2.08 -12.47
CA LYS A 119 11.10 2.30 -13.02
C LYS A 119 12.20 1.83 -12.07
N LYS A 120 12.12 2.25 -10.81
CA LYS A 120 13.12 1.85 -9.79
C LYS A 120 13.14 0.35 -9.58
N TYR A 121 11.99 -0.28 -9.55
CA TYR A 121 11.90 -1.72 -9.34
C TYR A 121 12.53 -2.50 -10.50
N PHE A 122 12.20 -2.13 -11.74
CA PHE A 122 12.75 -2.80 -12.91
C PHE A 122 14.25 -2.54 -13.09
N ASP A 123 14.73 -1.34 -12.81
CA ASP A 123 16.16 -1.03 -12.81
C ASP A 123 16.90 -1.88 -11.79
N PHE A 124 16.36 -2.01 -10.59
CA PHE A 124 16.94 -2.84 -9.54
C PHE A 124 16.99 -4.32 -9.96
N GLN A 125 15.92 -4.84 -10.55
CA GLN A 125 15.89 -6.23 -11.03
C GLN A 125 16.93 -6.48 -12.12
N HIS A 126 17.08 -5.53 -13.04
CA HIS A 126 18.05 -5.62 -14.11
C HIS A 126 19.46 -5.70 -13.56
N LEU A 127 19.82 -4.82 -12.65
CA LEU A 127 21.13 -4.81 -12.00
C LEU A 127 21.39 -6.10 -11.22
N ARG A 128 20.38 -6.57 -10.48
CA ARG A 128 20.49 -7.82 -9.73
C ARG A 128 20.73 -9.01 -10.65
N ASN A 129 20.01 -9.08 -11.76
CA ASN A 129 20.16 -10.17 -12.71
C ASN A 129 21.52 -10.15 -13.38
N GLU A 130 22.05 -8.98 -13.73
CA GLU A 130 23.40 -8.84 -14.26
C GLU A 130 24.46 -9.29 -13.26
N TYR A 131 24.31 -8.86 -12.01
CA TYR A 131 25.25 -9.23 -10.94
C TYR A 131 25.27 -10.76 -10.74
N LEU A 132 24.09 -11.39 -10.69
CA LEU A 132 23.99 -12.84 -10.54
C LEU A 132 24.61 -13.57 -11.74
N ARG A 133 24.41 -13.06 -12.94
CA ARG A 133 25.00 -13.62 -14.15
C ARG A 133 26.53 -13.57 -14.11
N GLU A 134 27.09 -12.45 -13.67
CA GLU A 134 28.54 -12.30 -13.51
C GLU A 134 29.08 -13.27 -12.48
N ILE A 135 28.41 -13.46 -11.35
CA ILE A 135 28.83 -14.42 -10.33
C ILE A 135 28.83 -15.84 -10.88
N ILE A 136 27.77 -16.24 -11.60
CA ILE A 136 27.66 -17.58 -12.16
C ILE A 136 28.73 -17.85 -13.19
N ASN A 137 29.11 -16.86 -13.99
CA ASN A 137 30.08 -16.97 -15.06
C ASN A 137 31.50 -16.62 -14.65
N ALA A 138 31.72 -16.19 -13.40
CA ALA A 138 33.06 -15.82 -12.92
C ALA A 138 33.98 -17.05 -12.84
N PRO A 139 35.24 -16.92 -13.26
CA PRO A 139 36.20 -18.01 -13.11
C PRO A 139 36.45 -18.26 -11.62
N LEU A 140 36.57 -19.54 -11.28
CA LEU A 140 36.83 -19.96 -9.90
C LEU A 140 38.31 -19.75 -9.53
#